data_3808ab257e526192bda63ddd1a336311
#
_entry.id   3808ab257e526192bda63ddd1a336311
#
_cell.length_a   1.000
_cell.length_b   1.000
_cell.length_c   1.000
_cell.angle_alpha   90.00
_cell.angle_beta   90.00
_cell.angle_gamma   90.00
#
_symmetry.space_group_name_H-M   'P 1'
#
loop_
_entity.id
_entity.type
_entity.pdbx_description
1 polymer ?
#
loop_
_entity_poly.entity_id
_entity_poly.type
_entity_poly.pdbx_seq_one_letter_code
_entity_poly.pdbx_strand_id
1 'polypeptide(L)'
;VLVATDIAARGIDIDDISHVINYDLPVDQVDYYVHRIGRTARAGAKGTAYSLCASHERDALREIESLIRMNIEVMPHSFHSNIARNAVGAAARPPPKQQRGQRRSNTNRPNNRQNKRHYR
;
A
#
# COMPACT_ATOMS: atom_id res chain seq x y z
N VAL A 1 -8.76 9.97 17.05
CA VAL A 1 -8.01 9.60 15.85
C VAL A 1 -8.01 8.08 15.74
N LEU A 2 -8.37 7.55 14.55
CA LEU A 2 -8.27 6.13 14.23
C LEU A 2 -7.14 5.94 13.21
N VAL A 3 -6.25 4.97 13.47
CA VAL A 3 -5.23 4.52 12.53
C VAL A 3 -5.57 3.10 12.12
N ALA A 4 -5.71 2.86 10.81
CA ALA A 4 -6.12 1.56 10.29
C ALA A 4 -5.45 1.27 8.95
N THR A 5 -5.33 -0.01 8.62
CA THR A 5 -5.00 -0.49 7.27
C THR A 5 -6.28 -0.66 6.45
N ASP A 6 -6.16 -0.80 5.11
CA ASP A 6 -7.33 -1.01 4.24
C ASP A 6 -8.16 -2.24 4.63
N ILE A 7 -7.51 -3.30 5.11
CA ILE A 7 -8.18 -4.52 5.55
C ILE A 7 -9.03 -4.26 6.80
N ALA A 8 -8.46 -3.56 7.78
CA ALA A 8 -9.16 -3.21 9.00
C ALA A 8 -10.28 -2.19 8.75
N ALA A 9 -10.04 -1.22 7.86
CA ALA A 9 -10.99 -0.18 7.52
C ALA A 9 -12.26 -0.68 6.79
N ARG A 10 -12.21 -1.84 6.13
CA ARG A 10 -13.36 -2.43 5.42
C ARG A 10 -14.50 -2.86 6.34
N GLY A 11 -14.21 -3.22 7.58
CA GLY A 11 -15.21 -3.63 8.57
C GLY A 11 -15.69 -2.50 9.49
N ILE A 12 -15.14 -1.30 9.31
CA ILE A 12 -15.44 -0.17 10.19
C ILE A 12 -16.47 0.72 9.52
N ASP A 13 -17.68 0.71 10.05
CA ASP A 13 -18.73 1.64 9.69
C ASP A 13 -18.68 2.82 10.68
N ILE A 14 -17.85 3.81 10.35
CA ILE A 14 -17.78 5.05 11.11
C ILE A 14 -18.32 6.16 10.23
N ASP A 15 -19.37 6.77 10.69
CA ASP A 15 -19.95 7.97 10.10
C ASP A 15 -19.25 9.23 10.65
N ASP A 16 -19.47 10.36 9.97
CA ASP A 16 -19.03 11.69 10.39
C ASP A 16 -17.50 11.88 10.54
N ILE A 17 -16.72 11.17 9.74
CA ILE A 17 -15.28 11.44 9.67
C ILE A 17 -15.07 12.77 8.95
N SER A 18 -14.56 13.77 9.65
CA SER A 18 -14.26 15.10 9.09
C SER A 18 -13.01 15.10 8.20
N HIS A 19 -12.01 14.30 8.53
CA HIS A 19 -10.73 14.27 7.85
C HIS A 19 -10.26 12.84 7.61
N VAL A 20 -9.76 12.58 6.40
CA VAL A 20 -9.03 11.33 6.06
C VAL A 20 -7.59 11.71 5.75
N ILE A 21 -6.64 11.00 6.33
CA ILE A 21 -5.21 11.17 6.04
C ILE A 21 -4.69 9.85 5.44
N ASN A 22 -4.31 9.90 4.17
CA ASN A 22 -3.64 8.80 3.50
C ASN A 22 -2.13 8.95 3.71
N TYR A 23 -1.55 8.14 4.58
CA TYR A 23 -0.10 8.14 4.82
C TYR A 23 0.66 7.55 3.63
N ASP A 24 0.13 6.46 3.05
CA ASP A 24 0.62 5.85 1.81
C ASP A 24 -0.52 5.82 0.78
N LEU A 25 -0.17 6.00 -0.51
CA LEU A 25 -1.12 5.81 -1.60
C LEU A 25 -1.28 4.33 -1.94
N PRO A 26 -2.48 3.89 -2.37
CA PRO A 26 -2.74 2.49 -2.72
C PRO A 26 -2.18 2.14 -4.10
N VAL A 27 -0.86 1.91 -4.19
CA VAL A 27 -0.14 1.69 -5.45
C VAL A 27 -0.53 0.40 -6.20
N ASP A 28 -1.03 -0.61 -5.51
CA ASP A 28 -1.45 -1.88 -6.11
C ASP A 28 -2.92 -1.85 -6.58
N GLN A 29 -3.77 -1.02 -5.97
CA GLN A 29 -5.22 -0.93 -6.24
C GLN A 29 -5.71 0.50 -5.99
N VAL A 30 -5.60 1.35 -7.00
CA VAL A 30 -5.87 2.80 -6.88
C VAL A 30 -7.33 3.14 -6.53
N ASP A 31 -8.29 2.27 -6.84
CA ASP A 31 -9.69 2.41 -6.44
C ASP A 31 -9.90 2.39 -4.93
N TYR A 32 -8.98 1.84 -4.14
CA TYR A 32 -9.05 1.97 -2.68
C TYR A 32 -8.93 3.42 -2.22
N TYR A 33 -8.29 4.27 -2.99
CA TYR A 33 -8.26 5.70 -2.67
C TYR A 33 -9.67 6.29 -2.54
N VAL A 34 -10.54 5.99 -3.50
CA VAL A 34 -11.94 6.45 -3.48
C VAL A 34 -12.68 5.90 -2.27
N HIS A 35 -12.45 4.64 -1.91
CA HIS A 35 -13.05 4.04 -0.72
C HIS A 35 -12.54 4.68 0.58
N ARG A 36 -11.27 5.08 0.64
CA ARG A 36 -10.71 5.77 1.81
C ARG A 36 -11.30 7.17 1.96
N ILE A 37 -11.26 7.99 0.91
CA ILE A 37 -11.81 9.35 0.96
C ILE A 37 -13.34 9.33 1.12
N GLY A 38 -14.03 8.30 0.64
CA GLY A 38 -15.46 8.08 0.83
C GLY A 38 -15.88 7.79 2.28
N ARG A 39 -14.96 7.76 3.25
CA ARG A 39 -15.27 7.75 4.68
C ARG A 39 -15.59 9.13 5.22
N THR A 40 -15.25 10.18 4.50
CA THR A 40 -15.61 11.56 4.82
C THR A 40 -16.63 12.11 3.81
N ALA A 41 -17.20 13.27 4.06
CA ALA A 41 -18.15 13.95 3.18
C ALA A 41 -19.43 13.13 2.86
N ARG A 42 -19.92 12.31 3.80
CA ARG A 42 -21.16 11.55 3.66
C ARG A 42 -22.38 12.40 4.01
N ALA A 43 -23.54 12.04 3.46
CA ALA A 43 -24.83 12.66 3.74
C ALA A 43 -24.88 14.18 3.55
N GLY A 44 -24.11 14.73 2.60
CA GLY A 44 -24.06 16.17 2.33
C GLY A 44 -23.12 16.97 3.25
N ALA A 45 -22.44 16.32 4.18
CA ALA A 45 -21.40 16.96 5.00
C ALA A 45 -20.15 17.23 4.16
N LYS A 46 -19.41 18.30 4.51
CA LYS A 46 -18.10 18.59 3.92
C LYS A 46 -17.02 17.74 4.61
N GLY A 47 -16.13 17.15 3.83
CA GLY A 47 -14.98 16.41 4.32
C GLY A 47 -13.70 16.81 3.64
N THR A 48 -12.58 16.58 4.29
CA THR A 48 -11.26 16.90 3.77
C THR A 48 -10.39 15.64 3.74
N ALA A 49 -9.70 15.41 2.63
CA ALA A 49 -8.74 14.32 2.51
C ALA A 49 -7.33 14.90 2.25
N TYR A 50 -6.37 14.48 3.05
CA TYR A 50 -4.96 14.76 2.85
C TYR A 50 -4.24 13.50 2.43
N SER A 51 -3.30 13.61 1.49
CA SER A 51 -2.52 12.46 1.05
C SER A 51 -1.05 12.82 1.01
N LEU A 52 -0.23 12.02 1.65
CA LEU A 52 1.22 12.09 1.48
C LEU A 52 1.57 11.25 0.25
N CYS A 53 2.44 11.78 -0.59
CA CYS A 53 2.85 11.09 -1.82
C CYS A 53 4.38 11.05 -1.89
N ALA A 54 4.95 9.88 -1.70
CA ALA A 54 6.37 9.65 -1.89
C ALA A 54 6.73 9.60 -3.39
N SER A 55 8.04 9.69 -3.70
CA SER A 55 8.50 9.66 -5.10
C SER A 55 8.02 8.42 -5.85
N HIS A 56 8.08 7.26 -5.23
CA HIS A 56 7.70 5.97 -5.82
C HIS A 56 6.18 5.73 -5.92
N GLU A 57 5.38 6.67 -5.42
CA GLU A 57 3.91 6.63 -5.50
C GLU A 57 3.35 7.60 -6.56
N ARG A 58 4.22 8.31 -7.27
CA ARG A 58 3.80 9.33 -8.24
C ARG A 58 2.99 8.78 -9.41
N ASP A 59 3.29 7.58 -9.88
CA ASP A 59 2.48 6.94 -10.93
C ASP A 59 1.09 6.59 -10.42
N ALA A 60 1.00 6.04 -9.19
CA ALA A 60 -0.29 5.78 -8.55
C ALA A 60 -1.11 7.07 -8.35
N LEU A 61 -0.46 8.19 -7.97
CA LEU A 61 -1.14 9.48 -7.87
C LEU A 61 -1.77 9.89 -9.21
N ARG A 62 -1.04 9.76 -10.33
CA ARG A 62 -1.58 10.07 -11.66
C ARG A 62 -2.76 9.18 -12.04
N GLU A 63 -2.70 7.89 -11.71
CA GLU A 63 -3.80 6.96 -11.92
C GLU A 63 -5.02 7.33 -11.06
N ILE A 64 -4.81 7.73 -9.80
CA ILE A 64 -5.87 8.22 -8.91
C ILE A 64 -6.50 9.49 -9.49
N GLU A 65 -5.72 10.48 -9.90
CA GLU A 65 -6.22 11.72 -10.51
C GLU A 65 -7.04 11.44 -11.77
N SER A 66 -6.58 10.49 -12.60
CA SER A 66 -7.33 10.03 -13.77
C SER A 66 -8.65 9.35 -13.38
N LEU A 67 -8.64 8.52 -12.34
CA LEU A 67 -9.83 7.81 -11.84
C LEU A 67 -10.89 8.78 -11.32
N ILE A 68 -10.49 9.75 -10.50
CA ILE A 68 -11.40 10.74 -9.92
C ILE A 68 -11.70 11.91 -10.87
N ARG A 69 -11.01 11.96 -12.02
CA ARG A 69 -11.14 13.00 -13.07
C ARG A 69 -10.88 14.43 -12.56
N MET A 70 -9.97 14.57 -11.62
CA MET A 70 -9.55 15.87 -11.09
C MET A 70 -8.12 15.82 -10.60
N ASN A 71 -7.42 16.94 -10.70
CA ASN A 71 -6.09 17.07 -10.12
C ASN A 71 -6.20 17.30 -8.61
N ILE A 72 -5.34 16.65 -7.86
CA ILE A 72 -5.23 16.85 -6.42
C ILE A 72 -4.30 18.03 -6.17
N GLU A 73 -4.79 19.03 -5.45
CA GLU A 73 -4.02 20.22 -5.12
C GLU A 73 -2.80 19.86 -4.26
N VAL A 74 -1.64 20.40 -4.66
CA VAL A 74 -0.39 20.22 -3.91
C VAL A 74 -0.26 21.31 -2.87
N MET A 75 -0.30 20.95 -1.60
CA MET A 75 -0.08 21.88 -0.51
C MET A 75 1.43 22.04 -0.23
N PRO A 76 1.97 23.25 -0.22
CA PRO A 76 3.36 23.49 0.14
C PRO A 76 3.58 23.26 1.65
N HIS A 77 4.69 22.64 2.01
CA HIS A 77 5.09 22.42 3.39
C HIS A 77 6.61 22.42 3.52
N SER A 78 7.13 22.61 4.73
CA SER A 78 8.58 22.77 5.00
C SER A 78 9.43 21.55 4.62
N PHE A 79 8.83 20.36 4.51
CA PHE A 79 9.52 19.11 4.14
C PHE A 79 9.27 18.72 2.68
N HIS A 80 8.83 19.66 1.84
CA HIS A 80 8.54 19.39 0.44
C HIS A 80 9.82 18.98 -0.32
N SER A 81 9.75 17.87 -1.05
CA SER A 81 10.85 17.34 -1.85
C SER A 81 10.60 17.56 -3.35
N ASN A 82 11.42 18.38 -3.98
CA ASN A 82 11.39 18.57 -5.42
C ASN A 82 11.72 17.27 -6.19
N ILE A 83 12.54 16.40 -5.63
CA ILE A 83 12.86 15.08 -6.20
C ILE A 83 11.61 14.21 -6.23
N ALA A 84 10.86 14.16 -5.12
CA ALA A 84 9.62 13.41 -5.06
C ALA A 84 8.56 14.00 -6.01
N ARG A 85 8.43 15.32 -6.04
CA ARG A 85 7.46 16.02 -6.91
C ARG A 85 7.68 15.72 -8.39
N ASN A 86 8.92 15.64 -8.84
CA ASN A 86 9.28 15.50 -10.25
C ASN A 86 9.63 14.05 -10.64
N ALA A 87 9.39 13.07 -9.76
CA ALA A 87 9.70 11.68 -10.04
C ALA A 87 8.89 11.14 -11.23
N VAL A 88 9.59 10.50 -12.16
CA VAL A 88 9.03 9.86 -13.37
C VAL A 88 9.70 8.51 -13.63
N GLY A 89 9.06 7.67 -14.44
CA GLY A 89 9.59 6.37 -14.81
C GLY A 89 9.83 5.46 -13.60
N ALA A 90 10.99 4.83 -13.51
CA ALA A 90 11.32 3.90 -12.42
C ALA A 90 11.30 4.55 -11.02
N ALA A 91 11.65 5.84 -10.93
CA ALA A 91 11.62 6.57 -9.65
C ALA A 91 10.20 6.87 -9.15
N ALA A 92 9.20 6.83 -10.04
CA ALA A 92 7.80 7.07 -9.75
C ALA A 92 7.02 5.80 -9.41
N ARG A 93 7.67 4.65 -9.37
CA ARG A 93 7.09 3.33 -9.10
C ARG A 93 7.76 2.66 -7.92
N PRO A 94 7.01 1.83 -7.17
CA PRO A 94 7.63 1.04 -6.11
C PRO A 94 8.68 0.09 -6.70
N PRO A 95 9.77 -0.19 -5.96
CA PRO A 95 10.75 -1.17 -6.38
C PRO A 95 10.09 -2.54 -6.55
N PRO A 96 10.55 -3.37 -7.51
CA PRO A 96 10.01 -4.69 -7.71
C PRO A 96 10.09 -5.49 -6.40
N LYS A 97 8.97 -6.11 -6.02
CA LYS A 97 8.91 -6.96 -4.83
C LYS A 97 9.97 -8.06 -4.98
N GLN A 98 11.02 -8.02 -4.18
CA GLN A 98 11.99 -9.12 -4.13
C GLN A 98 11.23 -10.38 -3.73
N GLN A 99 11.09 -11.32 -4.66
CA GLN A 99 10.63 -12.66 -4.31
C GLN A 99 11.60 -13.20 -3.27
N ARG A 100 11.18 -13.24 -2.00
CA ARG A 100 11.91 -13.96 -0.95
C ARG A 100 12.07 -15.37 -1.49
N GLY A 101 13.30 -15.68 -1.94
CA GLY A 101 13.63 -16.98 -2.49
C GLY A 101 13.09 -18.05 -1.54
N GLN A 102 12.23 -18.90 -2.05
CA GLN A 102 11.84 -20.10 -1.35
C GLN A 102 13.14 -20.81 -0.99
N ARG A 103 13.52 -20.78 0.30
CA ARG A 103 14.55 -21.64 0.83
C ARG A 103 14.12 -23.06 0.47
N ARG A 104 14.69 -23.58 -0.64
CA ARG A 104 14.62 -24.99 -0.94
C ARG A 104 15.19 -25.69 0.29
N SER A 105 14.31 -26.24 1.11
CA SER A 105 14.69 -27.18 2.16
C SER A 105 15.26 -28.41 1.44
N ASN A 106 16.59 -28.42 1.33
CA ASN A 106 17.32 -29.58 0.84
C ASN A 106 17.30 -30.64 1.97
N THR A 107 16.19 -31.35 2.10
CA THR A 107 16.05 -32.51 2.99
C THR A 107 16.66 -33.72 2.31
N ASN A 108 17.97 -33.66 2.01
CA ASN A 108 18.75 -34.84 1.71
C ASN A 108 19.12 -35.54 3.04
N ARG A 109 18.13 -36.21 3.64
CA ARG A 109 18.42 -37.17 4.72
C ARG A 109 18.92 -38.48 4.09
N PRO A 110 20.17 -38.88 4.36
CA PRO A 110 20.63 -40.20 3.94
C PRO A 110 19.84 -41.27 4.69
N ASN A 111 19.21 -42.15 3.91
CA ASN A 111 18.45 -43.27 4.39
C ASN A 111 19.42 -44.36 4.90
N ASN A 112 19.80 -44.29 6.18
CA ASN A 112 20.68 -45.28 6.80
C ASN A 112 19.81 -46.49 7.22
N ARG A 113 19.55 -47.39 6.27
CA ARG A 113 19.02 -48.74 6.57
C ARG A 113 20.16 -49.59 7.12
N GLN A 114 20.34 -49.61 8.43
CA GLN A 114 21.17 -50.61 9.10
C GLN A 114 20.50 -51.96 9.08
N ASN A 115 21.21 -52.85 8.41
CA ASN A 115 21.06 -54.29 8.30
C ASN A 115 21.05 -54.95 9.69
N LYS A 116 19.91 -55.44 10.17
CA LYS A 116 19.87 -56.32 11.34
C LYS A 116 20.18 -57.72 10.86
N ARG A 117 21.43 -58.16 11.11
CA ARG A 117 21.80 -59.57 11.02
C ARG A 117 21.20 -60.34 12.19
N HIS A 118 20.48 -61.40 11.84
CA HIS A 118 20.08 -62.44 12.76
C HIS A 118 21.31 -63.21 13.22
N TYR A 119 21.44 -63.41 14.53
CA TYR A 119 22.20 -64.49 15.10
C TYR A 119 21.24 -65.41 15.83
N ARG A 120 21.43 -66.70 15.56
CA ARG A 120 20.74 -67.84 16.20
C ARG A 120 21.10 -67.98 17.70
#